data_40867efb994cda6bb3bacab57bc4dd13
#
_entry.id   40867efb994cda6bb3bacab57bc4dd13
#
_cell.length_a   1.000
_cell.length_b   1.000
_cell.length_c   1.000
_cell.angle_alpha   90.00
_cell.angle_beta   90.00
_cell.angle_gamma   90.00
#
_symmetry.space_group_name_H-M   'P 1'
#
loop_
_entity.id
_entity.type
_entity.pdbx_description
1 polymer ?
#
loop_
_entity_poly.entity_id
_entity_poly.type
_entity_poly.pdbx_seq_one_letter_code
_entity_poly.pdbx_strand_id
1 'polypeptide(L)'
;MKKLSVLALILLLTASMLAACGSSGNNAAGGTDSPGEGGSGSGAGSAAEGEIYIPIISKGFQHQFWQAVKAGAEQAGEELGVRITFEGPETESQVDKQIEMLQAALDKKPNAIGFAALDSQASIPYLKKAQENNIPVIAFDSGVESDIPVTTASTDNMAASALAADKMAELIGNEGKIAMVVHDQTSVTGVSRRDGFKKQIEDKYPNIEIVDIQYGGGDHLKSTDLAKAMMQAHPDLKGIFGANEGSAVGVINAVTEMKKEGQIIVVGFDSGKAQIDAIKNGTMAGAITQNPVGIGYETVKAAVAAIKGEKVEPQIDTGFYWYDKNNIDSDEIKAVIYE
;
A
#
# COMPACT_ATOMS: atom_id res chain seq x y z
N MET A 1 32.09 -42.24 -26.02
CA MET A 1 33.15 -43.13 -25.50
C MET A 1 33.58 -42.56 -24.14
N LYS A 2 33.48 -43.44 -23.14
CA LYS A 2 34.15 -43.47 -21.84
C LYS A 2 33.80 -42.34 -20.86
N LYS A 3 32.91 -42.56 -19.87
CA LYS A 3 33.03 -43.38 -18.62
C LYS A 3 33.71 -42.60 -17.50
N LEU A 4 32.93 -42.35 -16.42
CA LEU A 4 32.97 -42.97 -15.08
C LEU A 4 34.16 -42.48 -14.23
N SER A 5 33.96 -42.02 -13.00
CA SER A 5 33.85 -42.76 -11.72
C SER A 5 33.81 -41.72 -10.62
N VAL A 6 32.93 -41.68 -9.65
CA VAL A 6 32.59 -42.62 -8.55
C VAL A 6 33.46 -42.45 -7.28
N LEU A 7 32.74 -42.42 -6.15
CA LEU A 7 33.00 -42.80 -4.73
C LEU A 7 33.54 -41.68 -3.84
N ALA A 8 32.82 -41.20 -2.85
CA ALA A 8 32.37 -41.86 -1.58
C ALA A 8 33.48 -42.04 -0.55
N LEU A 9 33.31 -41.57 0.66
CA LEU A 9 33.63 -42.25 1.93
C LEU A 9 33.34 -41.32 3.12
N ILE A 10 32.35 -41.66 3.93
CA ILE A 10 32.33 -42.34 5.25
C ILE A 10 32.45 -41.36 6.42
N LEU A 11 31.33 -41.25 7.12
CA LEU A 11 31.02 -41.58 8.52
C LEU A 11 32.16 -41.55 9.55
N LEU A 12 31.96 -40.81 10.64
CA LEU A 12 32.21 -41.32 11.96
C LEU A 12 31.38 -40.59 13.04
N LEU A 13 30.56 -41.38 13.69
CA LEU A 13 29.86 -41.17 14.97
C LEU A 13 30.87 -40.93 16.11
N THR A 14 30.48 -40.15 17.11
CA THR A 14 30.62 -40.55 18.51
C THR A 14 29.57 -39.87 19.36
N ALA A 15 28.76 -40.70 19.95
CA ALA A 15 27.87 -40.43 21.07
C ALA A 15 28.69 -40.48 22.38
N SER A 16 28.33 -39.66 23.35
CA SER A 16 28.63 -39.96 24.74
C SER A 16 27.48 -39.50 25.63
N MET A 17 26.97 -40.51 26.32
CA MET A 17 25.87 -40.50 27.27
C MET A 17 26.34 -40.16 28.71
N LEU A 18 25.28 -39.99 29.53
CA LEU A 18 25.11 -40.34 30.97
C LEU A 18 25.44 -39.20 31.93
N ALA A 19 24.49 -38.77 32.63
CA ALA A 19 23.65 -39.26 33.75
C ALA A 19 24.22 -38.83 35.10
N ALA A 20 23.44 -38.29 35.96
CA ALA A 20 22.94 -38.94 37.14
C ALA A 20 22.21 -38.02 38.10
N CYS A 21 21.12 -38.53 38.55
CA CYS A 21 20.29 -38.35 39.72
C CYS A 21 20.94 -37.83 41.01
N GLY A 22 20.10 -37.16 41.83
CA GLY A 22 20.18 -37.30 43.28
C GLY A 22 19.74 -36.09 44.07
N SER A 23 18.50 -36.07 44.47
CA SER A 23 17.94 -36.17 45.80
C SER A 23 18.06 -34.98 46.78
N SER A 24 16.89 -34.52 47.12
CA SER A 24 16.36 -34.08 48.44
C SER A 24 17.23 -33.30 49.45
N GLY A 25 16.68 -32.22 49.95
CA GLY A 25 17.01 -31.69 51.27
C GLY A 25 16.53 -30.29 51.55
N ASN A 26 15.62 -30.21 52.44
CA ASN A 26 14.94 -29.03 53.01
C ASN A 26 15.83 -27.94 53.61
N ASN A 27 15.25 -26.75 53.63
CA ASN A 27 15.14 -25.74 54.68
C ASN A 27 15.90 -24.40 54.57
N ALA A 28 15.04 -23.40 54.52
CA ALA A 28 15.01 -22.22 55.35
C ALA A 28 15.95 -21.03 55.12
N ALA A 29 15.26 -19.94 54.79
CA ALA A 29 15.42 -18.58 55.29
C ALA A 29 16.62 -17.71 54.88
N GLY A 30 16.27 -16.52 54.34
CA GLY A 30 17.12 -15.32 54.43
C GLY A 30 17.22 -14.56 53.14
N GLY A 31 16.50 -13.45 53.07
CA GLY A 31 16.37 -12.52 51.97
C GLY A 31 17.63 -11.83 51.49
N THR A 32 17.53 -11.25 50.36
CA THR A 32 17.86 -9.85 50.06
C THR A 32 17.78 -9.60 48.53
N ASP A 33 17.30 -8.45 48.19
CA ASP A 33 17.07 -7.85 46.92
C ASP A 33 18.14 -7.96 45.84
N SER A 34 17.73 -8.10 44.58
CA SER A 34 18.08 -7.18 43.49
C SER A 34 17.64 -7.65 42.11
N PRO A 35 17.55 -6.77 41.08
CA PRO A 35 16.43 -6.70 40.16
C PRO A 35 16.62 -7.50 38.88
N GLY A 36 15.55 -8.13 38.45
CA GLY A 36 15.50 -8.87 37.19
C GLY A 36 15.20 -7.97 36.00
N GLU A 37 15.97 -8.14 34.96
CA GLU A 37 15.79 -7.55 33.64
C GLU A 37 14.49 -8.04 32.98
N GLY A 38 13.71 -7.05 32.49
CA GLY A 38 12.43 -7.26 31.86
C GLY A 38 12.55 -7.89 30.47
N GLY A 39 11.93 -9.03 30.32
CA GLY A 39 11.62 -9.61 29.03
C GLY A 39 10.46 -8.83 28.37
N SER A 40 10.71 -8.21 27.23
CA SER A 40 9.68 -7.66 26.34
C SER A 40 8.84 -8.79 25.74
N GLY A 41 7.75 -9.12 26.39
CA GLY A 41 6.68 -9.90 25.79
C GLY A 41 5.73 -8.97 25.08
N SER A 42 5.64 -9.07 23.74
CA SER A 42 4.57 -8.44 22.95
C SER A 42 3.24 -9.10 23.33
N GLY A 43 2.58 -8.56 24.34
CA GLY A 43 1.23 -8.94 24.70
C GLY A 43 0.25 -8.36 23.71
N ALA A 44 -0.45 -9.19 22.95
CA ALA A 44 -1.72 -8.81 22.34
C ALA A 44 -2.70 -8.52 23.47
N GLY A 45 -2.82 -7.26 23.86
CA GLY A 45 -3.75 -6.82 24.90
C GLY A 45 -5.19 -7.05 24.43
N SER A 46 -5.97 -7.83 25.18
CA SER A 46 -7.42 -7.81 25.06
C SER A 46 -7.91 -6.41 25.42
N ALA A 47 -8.88 -5.88 24.63
CA ALA A 47 -9.50 -4.60 24.93
C ALA A 47 -10.07 -4.59 26.37
N ALA A 48 -9.87 -3.47 27.09
CA ALA A 48 -10.55 -3.25 28.35
C ALA A 48 -12.07 -3.15 28.07
N GLU A 49 -12.90 -3.66 28.98
CA GLU A 49 -14.36 -3.52 28.84
C GLU A 49 -14.73 -2.04 28.69
N GLY A 50 -15.32 -1.69 27.54
CA GLY A 50 -15.76 -0.32 27.22
C GLY A 50 -14.85 0.48 26.27
N GLU A 51 -13.65 -0.03 25.92
CA GLU A 51 -12.77 0.62 24.95
C GLU A 51 -13.25 0.34 23.52
N ILE A 52 -13.44 1.42 22.74
CA ILE A 52 -13.74 1.31 21.30
C ILE A 52 -12.50 0.78 20.58
N TYR A 53 -12.66 -0.31 19.85
CA TYR A 53 -11.59 -0.95 19.06
C TYR A 53 -11.93 -0.97 17.56
N ILE A 54 -11.01 -0.46 16.75
CA ILE A 54 -11.16 -0.34 15.29
C ILE A 54 -9.90 -0.89 14.63
N PRO A 55 -9.89 -2.11 14.11
CA PRO A 55 -8.81 -2.60 13.23
C PRO A 55 -8.88 -1.90 11.88
N ILE A 56 -7.72 -1.46 11.39
CA ILE A 56 -7.52 -0.86 10.07
C ILE A 56 -6.69 -1.84 9.25
N ILE A 57 -7.24 -2.32 8.14
CA ILE A 57 -6.59 -3.32 7.27
C ILE A 57 -6.27 -2.67 5.93
N SER A 58 -4.97 -2.47 5.68
CA SER A 58 -4.42 -1.86 4.47
C SER A 58 -4.20 -2.89 3.36
N LYS A 59 -3.84 -2.41 2.15
CA LYS A 59 -3.47 -3.29 1.03
C LYS A 59 -2.08 -3.89 1.19
N GLY A 60 -1.17 -3.23 1.95
CA GLY A 60 0.18 -3.72 2.16
C GLY A 60 1.01 -2.82 3.07
N PHE A 61 2.30 -3.15 3.18
CA PHE A 61 3.29 -2.36 3.92
C PHE A 61 4.54 -2.02 3.11
N GLN A 62 4.63 -2.46 1.87
CA GLN A 62 5.81 -2.30 1.02
C GLN A 62 6.07 -0.85 0.58
N HIS A 63 5.03 0.02 0.62
CA HIS A 63 5.11 1.41 0.19
C HIS A 63 5.06 2.37 1.37
N GLN A 64 5.77 3.52 1.24
CA GLN A 64 5.76 4.58 2.25
C GLN A 64 4.37 5.21 2.40
N PHE A 65 3.55 5.17 1.35
CA PHE A 65 2.14 5.54 1.37
C PHE A 65 1.39 4.96 2.59
N TRP A 66 1.53 3.65 2.85
CA TRP A 66 0.82 3.00 3.94
C TRP A 66 1.31 3.42 5.32
N GLN A 67 2.59 3.84 5.45
CA GLN A 67 3.10 4.40 6.70
C GLN A 67 2.47 5.77 6.99
N ALA A 68 2.28 6.58 5.95
CA ALA A 68 1.60 7.88 6.09
C ALA A 68 0.10 7.73 6.42
N VAL A 69 -0.59 6.76 5.79
CA VAL A 69 -1.99 6.42 6.14
C VAL A 69 -2.08 5.96 7.59
N LYS A 70 -1.15 5.09 8.03
CA LYS A 70 -1.08 4.64 9.42
C LYS A 70 -0.91 5.80 10.39
N ALA A 71 0.00 6.73 10.10
CA ALA A 71 0.23 7.90 10.95
C ALA A 71 -1.06 8.74 11.13
N GLY A 72 -1.82 8.96 10.05
CA GLY A 72 -3.11 9.66 10.13
C GLY A 72 -4.16 8.89 10.95
N ALA A 73 -4.22 7.57 10.80
CA ALA A 73 -5.13 6.73 11.57
C ALA A 73 -4.76 6.72 13.07
N GLU A 74 -3.47 6.64 13.41
CA GLU A 74 -2.96 6.70 14.78
C GLU A 74 -3.28 8.06 15.42
N GLN A 75 -3.04 9.16 14.68
CA GLN A 75 -3.40 10.51 15.14
C GLN A 75 -4.90 10.61 15.50
N ALA A 76 -5.79 10.17 14.61
CA ALA A 76 -7.23 10.19 14.88
C ALA A 76 -7.61 9.28 16.05
N GLY A 77 -6.96 8.12 16.19
CA GLY A 77 -7.16 7.20 17.31
C GLY A 77 -6.83 7.85 18.65
N GLU A 78 -5.70 8.56 18.74
CA GLU A 78 -5.28 9.30 19.93
C GLU A 78 -6.24 10.45 20.24
N GLU A 79 -6.59 11.29 19.27
CA GLU A 79 -7.48 12.44 19.43
C GLU A 79 -8.89 12.03 19.85
N LEU A 80 -9.40 10.91 19.32
CA LEU A 80 -10.77 10.44 19.60
C LEU A 80 -10.85 9.46 20.78
N GLY A 81 -9.71 9.09 21.37
CA GLY A 81 -9.64 8.18 22.52
C GLY A 81 -10.10 6.76 22.19
N VAL A 82 -9.78 6.27 20.98
CA VAL A 82 -10.13 4.91 20.51
C VAL A 82 -8.88 4.11 20.22
N ARG A 83 -8.94 2.81 20.49
CA ARG A 83 -7.85 1.89 20.18
C ARG A 83 -7.95 1.45 18.72
N ILE A 84 -6.87 1.63 17.99
CA ILE A 84 -6.75 1.10 16.64
C ILE A 84 -5.64 0.04 16.56
N THR A 85 -5.70 -0.85 15.58
CA THR A 85 -4.56 -1.59 15.04
C THR A 85 -4.48 -1.31 13.56
N PHE A 86 -3.27 -1.22 13.02
CA PHE A 86 -3.05 -1.03 11.58
C PHE A 86 -2.27 -2.25 11.06
N GLU A 87 -2.92 -3.03 10.23
CA GLU A 87 -2.41 -4.31 9.72
C GLU A 87 -2.55 -4.36 8.21
N GLY A 88 -1.74 -5.18 7.55
CA GLY A 88 -1.82 -5.43 6.11
C GLY A 88 -0.88 -6.56 5.70
N PRO A 89 -1.07 -7.15 4.52
CA PRO A 89 -0.14 -8.13 4.00
C PRO A 89 1.21 -7.48 3.68
N GLU A 90 2.23 -8.29 3.51
CA GLU A 90 3.58 -7.81 3.19
C GLU A 90 3.62 -7.08 1.85
N THR A 91 2.87 -7.58 0.86
CA THR A 91 2.80 -7.01 -0.48
C THR A 91 1.36 -6.86 -1.00
N GLU A 92 1.15 -5.91 -1.93
CA GLU A 92 -0.16 -5.64 -2.54
C GLU A 92 -0.65 -6.72 -3.54
N SER A 93 0.00 -7.87 -3.59
CA SER A 93 -0.43 -9.03 -4.39
C SER A 93 -1.02 -10.17 -3.55
N GLN A 94 -1.05 -10.04 -2.21
CA GLN A 94 -1.41 -11.12 -1.29
C GLN A 94 -2.89 -11.04 -0.86
N VAL A 95 -3.81 -11.17 -1.82
CA VAL A 95 -5.27 -11.08 -1.58
C VAL A 95 -5.73 -12.09 -0.52
N ASP A 96 -5.32 -13.36 -0.63
CA ASP A 96 -5.72 -14.40 0.34
C ASP A 96 -5.26 -14.05 1.76
N LYS A 97 -4.05 -13.48 1.89
CA LYS A 97 -3.54 -13.06 3.19
C LYS A 97 -4.34 -11.91 3.80
N GLN A 98 -4.75 -10.95 2.98
CA GLN A 98 -5.61 -9.87 3.43
C GLN A 98 -6.98 -10.39 3.90
N ILE A 99 -7.54 -11.37 3.20
CA ILE A 99 -8.80 -12.04 3.62
C ILE A 99 -8.65 -12.75 4.96
N GLU A 100 -7.54 -13.47 5.20
CA GLU A 100 -7.26 -14.06 6.51
C GLU A 100 -7.19 -13.00 7.62
N MET A 101 -6.55 -11.86 7.36
CA MET A 101 -6.48 -10.74 8.31
C MET A 101 -7.87 -10.15 8.60
N LEU A 102 -8.71 -9.98 7.56
CA LEU A 102 -10.07 -9.51 7.73
C LEU A 102 -10.90 -10.47 8.59
N GLN A 103 -10.79 -11.78 8.38
CA GLN A 103 -11.46 -12.79 9.22
C GLN A 103 -10.99 -12.71 10.67
N ALA A 104 -9.67 -12.68 10.89
CA ALA A 104 -9.10 -12.58 12.22
C ALA A 104 -9.51 -11.29 12.95
N ALA A 105 -9.70 -10.19 12.22
CA ALA A 105 -10.21 -8.94 12.78
C ALA A 105 -11.69 -9.05 13.18
N LEU A 106 -12.53 -9.69 12.34
CA LEU A 106 -13.95 -9.93 12.64
C LEU A 106 -14.14 -10.83 13.86
N ASP A 107 -13.31 -11.86 14.02
CA ASP A 107 -13.36 -12.78 15.18
C ASP A 107 -13.11 -12.07 16.53
N LYS A 108 -12.38 -10.95 16.50
CA LYS A 108 -12.18 -10.09 17.69
C LYS A 108 -13.39 -9.23 18.04
N LYS A 109 -14.47 -9.26 17.23
CA LYS A 109 -15.71 -8.50 17.40
C LYS A 109 -15.44 -6.99 17.62
N PRO A 110 -14.79 -6.32 16.67
CA PRO A 110 -14.47 -4.89 16.78
C PRO A 110 -15.73 -4.02 16.74
N ASN A 111 -15.60 -2.75 17.15
CA ASN A 111 -16.70 -1.79 17.10
C ASN A 111 -16.95 -1.26 15.68
N ALA A 112 -15.92 -1.21 14.84
CA ALA A 112 -15.97 -0.94 13.40
C ALA A 112 -14.70 -1.51 12.73
N ILE A 113 -14.66 -1.54 11.39
CA ILE A 113 -13.48 -1.97 10.63
C ILE A 113 -13.16 -0.92 9.56
N GLY A 114 -11.90 -0.47 9.46
CA GLY A 114 -11.36 0.18 8.29
C GLY A 114 -10.78 -0.86 7.32
N PHE A 115 -11.13 -0.79 6.04
CA PHE A 115 -10.72 -1.80 5.05
C PHE A 115 -10.39 -1.17 3.69
N ALA A 116 -9.16 -1.36 3.22
CA ALA A 116 -8.72 -1.01 1.86
C ALA A 116 -8.56 -2.29 1.04
N ALA A 117 -9.43 -2.53 0.07
CA ALA A 117 -9.50 -3.81 -0.64
C ALA A 117 -8.40 -3.98 -1.69
N LEU A 118 -7.67 -5.10 -1.65
CA LEU A 118 -6.78 -5.55 -2.74
C LEU A 118 -7.55 -6.01 -3.97
N ASP A 119 -8.73 -6.59 -3.75
CA ASP A 119 -9.63 -7.01 -4.79
C ASP A 119 -11.05 -6.54 -4.45
N SER A 120 -11.70 -5.87 -5.41
CA SER A 120 -12.99 -5.20 -5.20
C SER A 120 -14.15 -6.15 -4.88
N GLN A 121 -13.99 -7.46 -5.12
CA GLN A 121 -15.05 -8.48 -4.96
C GLN A 121 -14.71 -9.56 -3.94
N ALA A 122 -13.44 -9.97 -3.82
CA ALA A 122 -13.04 -11.12 -3.02
C ALA A 122 -13.39 -10.99 -1.53
N SER A 123 -13.38 -9.76 -0.99
CA SER A 123 -13.69 -9.47 0.41
C SER A 123 -15.20 -9.43 0.73
N ILE A 124 -16.08 -9.27 -0.28
CA ILE A 124 -17.53 -9.05 -0.08
C ILE A 124 -18.19 -10.10 0.81
N PRO A 125 -17.92 -11.42 0.68
CA PRO A 125 -18.53 -12.43 1.56
C PRO A 125 -18.21 -12.24 3.04
N TYR A 126 -17.03 -11.69 3.35
CA TYR A 126 -16.59 -11.43 4.72
C TYR A 126 -17.13 -10.10 5.25
N LEU A 127 -17.22 -9.08 4.40
CA LEU A 127 -17.88 -7.83 4.73
C LEU A 127 -19.39 -8.01 5.01
N LYS A 128 -20.05 -8.97 4.36
CA LYS A 128 -21.41 -9.36 4.71
C LYS A 128 -21.52 -9.90 6.14
N LYS A 129 -20.53 -10.67 6.60
CA LYS A 129 -20.49 -11.11 8.01
C LYS A 129 -20.33 -9.94 8.98
N ALA A 130 -19.55 -8.89 8.62
CA ALA A 130 -19.48 -7.68 9.41
C ALA A 130 -20.87 -7.02 9.51
N GLN A 131 -21.57 -6.85 8.39
CA GLN A 131 -22.90 -6.28 8.31
C GLN A 131 -23.92 -7.08 9.14
N GLU A 132 -23.93 -8.42 9.04
CA GLU A 132 -24.79 -9.32 9.82
C GLU A 132 -24.55 -9.22 11.33
N ASN A 133 -23.33 -8.86 11.75
CA ASN A 133 -22.95 -8.65 13.13
C ASN A 133 -23.07 -7.17 13.57
N ASN A 134 -23.65 -6.29 12.75
CA ASN A 134 -23.79 -4.86 12.98
C ASN A 134 -22.44 -4.16 13.23
N ILE A 135 -21.35 -4.61 12.57
CA ILE A 135 -20.05 -3.99 12.61
C ILE A 135 -19.93 -3.04 11.41
N PRO A 136 -19.90 -1.71 11.60
CA PRO A 136 -19.72 -0.76 10.52
C PRO A 136 -18.40 -1.01 9.79
N VAL A 137 -18.43 -0.96 8.45
CA VAL A 137 -17.25 -1.05 7.59
C VAL A 137 -17.01 0.32 6.97
N ILE A 138 -15.80 0.85 7.14
CA ILE A 138 -15.33 2.07 6.51
C ILE A 138 -14.33 1.65 5.44
N ALA A 139 -14.69 1.81 4.17
CA ALA A 139 -13.71 1.63 3.10
C ALA A 139 -12.75 2.83 3.07
N PHE A 140 -11.49 2.59 2.72
CA PHE A 140 -10.52 3.67 2.54
C PHE A 140 -9.55 3.35 1.40
N ASP A 141 -8.97 4.37 0.79
CA ASP A 141 -8.08 4.27 -0.38
C ASP A 141 -8.73 3.50 -1.54
N SER A 142 -8.90 2.20 -1.38
CA SER A 142 -9.50 1.29 -2.37
C SER A 142 -10.76 0.63 -1.78
N GLY A 143 -11.92 0.94 -2.36
CA GLY A 143 -13.21 0.41 -1.94
C GLY A 143 -13.49 -1.00 -2.45
N VAL A 144 -14.75 -1.41 -2.34
CA VAL A 144 -15.29 -2.68 -2.83
C VAL A 144 -16.50 -2.42 -3.73
N GLU A 145 -16.81 -3.37 -4.62
CA GLU A 145 -18.00 -3.31 -5.48
C GLU A 145 -19.28 -3.74 -4.71
N SER A 146 -19.59 -3.00 -3.64
CA SER A 146 -20.72 -3.30 -2.75
C SER A 146 -21.12 -2.06 -1.95
N ASP A 147 -22.40 -1.99 -1.59
CA ASP A 147 -22.99 -0.96 -0.73
C ASP A 147 -22.84 -1.26 0.78
N ILE A 148 -22.04 -2.27 1.15
CA ILE A 148 -21.81 -2.63 2.57
C ILE A 148 -21.03 -1.56 3.33
N PRO A 149 -19.95 -0.95 2.80
CA PRO A 149 -19.27 0.13 3.49
C PRO A 149 -20.20 1.32 3.74
N VAL A 150 -20.15 1.88 4.94
CA VAL A 150 -20.91 3.08 5.32
C VAL A 150 -20.43 4.29 4.54
N THR A 151 -19.11 4.33 4.27
CA THR A 151 -18.45 5.38 3.49
C THR A 151 -17.14 4.85 2.90
N THR A 152 -16.59 5.59 1.96
CA THR A 152 -15.23 5.42 1.45
C THR A 152 -14.44 6.72 1.60
N ALA A 153 -13.36 6.71 2.39
CA ALA A 153 -12.42 7.82 2.50
C ALA A 153 -11.27 7.62 1.48
N SER A 154 -11.27 8.35 0.39
CA SER A 154 -10.30 8.14 -0.69
C SER A 154 -10.10 9.37 -1.57
N THR A 155 -9.04 9.35 -2.37
CA THR A 155 -8.82 10.24 -3.52
C THR A 155 -9.85 9.96 -4.62
N ASP A 156 -10.32 10.98 -5.34
CA ASP A 156 -10.96 10.81 -6.64
C ASP A 156 -9.91 10.32 -7.67
N ASN A 157 -9.74 9.00 -7.74
CA ASN A 157 -8.72 8.36 -8.57
C ASN A 157 -8.94 8.57 -10.07
N MET A 158 -10.21 8.73 -10.52
CA MET A 158 -10.51 9.04 -11.92
C MET A 158 -10.04 10.45 -12.30
N ALA A 159 -10.41 11.45 -11.49
CA ALA A 159 -10.01 12.84 -11.72
C ALA A 159 -8.48 13.03 -11.55
N ALA A 160 -7.89 12.40 -10.55
CA ALA A 160 -6.44 12.43 -10.30
C ALA A 160 -5.63 11.90 -11.49
N SER A 161 -6.06 10.76 -12.04
CA SER A 161 -5.38 10.17 -13.21
C SER A 161 -5.67 10.90 -14.52
N ALA A 162 -6.84 11.53 -14.64
CA ALA A 162 -7.12 12.43 -15.75
C ALA A 162 -6.17 13.64 -15.73
N LEU A 163 -5.89 14.21 -14.55
CA LEU A 163 -4.88 15.27 -14.42
C LEU A 163 -3.47 14.76 -14.78
N ALA A 164 -3.10 13.55 -14.36
CA ALA A 164 -1.82 12.95 -14.77
C ALA A 164 -1.69 12.80 -16.28
N ALA A 165 -2.79 12.45 -16.98
CA ALA A 165 -2.85 12.36 -18.42
C ALA A 165 -2.71 13.72 -19.11
N ASP A 166 -3.39 14.77 -18.61
CA ASP A 166 -3.24 16.14 -19.09
C ASP A 166 -1.77 16.59 -18.97
N LYS A 167 -1.11 16.30 -17.82
CA LYS A 167 0.29 16.62 -17.61
C LYS A 167 1.24 15.82 -18.50
N MET A 168 0.99 14.53 -18.71
CA MET A 168 1.75 13.72 -19.66
C MET A 168 1.65 14.31 -21.07
N ALA A 169 0.44 14.63 -21.52
CA ALA A 169 0.21 15.20 -22.84
C ALA A 169 0.96 16.54 -23.03
N GLU A 170 0.86 17.45 -22.06
CA GLU A 170 1.61 18.71 -22.05
C GLU A 170 3.11 18.49 -22.21
N LEU A 171 3.67 17.59 -21.40
CA LEU A 171 5.10 17.32 -21.33
C LEU A 171 5.68 16.69 -22.60
N ILE A 172 4.90 15.86 -23.32
CA ILE A 172 5.35 15.23 -24.58
C ILE A 172 4.97 16.03 -25.85
N GLY A 173 4.33 17.21 -25.70
CA GLY A 173 3.92 18.08 -26.80
C GLY A 173 2.63 17.65 -27.50
N ASN A 174 1.71 17.01 -26.80
CA ASN A 174 0.38 16.56 -27.24
C ASN A 174 0.38 15.55 -28.41
N GLU A 175 1.47 14.83 -28.63
CA GLU A 175 1.60 13.81 -29.67
C GLU A 175 2.62 12.73 -29.34
N GLY A 176 2.41 11.51 -29.82
CA GLY A 176 3.36 10.40 -29.76
C GLY A 176 2.85 9.21 -28.98
N LYS A 177 3.74 8.28 -28.69
CA LYS A 177 3.41 7.02 -28.03
C LYS A 177 3.74 7.06 -26.55
N ILE A 178 2.82 6.57 -25.74
CA ILE A 178 2.98 6.44 -24.29
C ILE A 178 2.60 5.04 -23.84
N ALA A 179 3.05 4.65 -22.64
CA ALA A 179 2.68 3.38 -22.02
C ALA A 179 2.30 3.57 -20.55
N MET A 180 1.70 2.56 -19.95
CA MET A 180 1.27 2.57 -18.56
C MET A 180 1.76 1.33 -17.82
N VAL A 181 2.33 1.51 -16.63
CA VAL A 181 2.53 0.45 -15.65
C VAL A 181 1.55 0.67 -14.51
N VAL A 182 0.57 -0.21 -14.40
CA VAL A 182 -0.52 -0.16 -13.40
C VAL A 182 -0.25 -1.21 -12.33
N HIS A 183 -0.68 -0.98 -11.10
CA HIS A 183 -0.42 -1.95 -10.03
C HIS A 183 -1.23 -3.23 -10.21
N ASP A 184 -2.54 -3.16 -10.42
CA ASP A 184 -3.40 -4.36 -10.59
C ASP A 184 -4.62 -4.09 -11.49
N GLN A 185 -5.46 -5.13 -11.67
CA GLN A 185 -6.66 -5.09 -12.51
C GLN A 185 -7.95 -5.27 -11.72
N THR A 186 -7.88 -5.47 -10.41
CA THR A 186 -9.02 -5.92 -9.58
C THR A 186 -9.34 -4.97 -8.44
N SER A 187 -8.40 -4.14 -8.01
CA SER A 187 -8.68 -3.09 -7.04
C SER A 187 -9.38 -1.88 -7.68
N VAL A 188 -10.21 -1.20 -6.91
CA VAL A 188 -10.87 0.03 -7.37
C VAL A 188 -9.84 1.08 -7.79
N THR A 189 -8.74 1.24 -7.05
CA THR A 189 -7.68 2.20 -7.38
C THR A 189 -6.95 1.84 -8.68
N GLY A 190 -6.61 0.57 -8.89
CA GLY A 190 -5.94 0.10 -10.11
C GLY A 190 -6.79 0.35 -11.36
N VAL A 191 -8.05 -0.05 -11.30
CA VAL A 191 -9.01 0.15 -12.39
C VAL A 191 -9.26 1.63 -12.65
N SER A 192 -9.56 2.42 -11.60
CA SER A 192 -9.89 3.84 -11.76
C SER A 192 -8.71 4.67 -12.28
N ARG A 193 -7.49 4.41 -11.82
CA ARG A 193 -6.30 5.12 -12.30
C ARG A 193 -5.97 4.78 -13.74
N ARG A 194 -6.09 3.51 -14.13
CA ARG A 194 -5.97 3.10 -15.53
C ARG A 194 -7.01 3.79 -16.41
N ASP A 195 -8.27 3.67 -16.02
CA ASP A 195 -9.38 4.12 -16.87
C ASP A 195 -9.48 5.64 -16.93
N GLY A 196 -9.21 6.36 -15.83
CA GLY A 196 -9.17 7.82 -15.79
C GLY A 196 -8.09 8.38 -16.71
N PHE A 197 -6.87 7.83 -16.63
CA PHE A 197 -5.77 8.24 -17.50
C PHE A 197 -6.08 7.93 -18.98
N LYS A 198 -6.48 6.69 -19.27
CA LYS A 198 -6.79 6.23 -20.62
C LYS A 198 -7.90 7.06 -21.24
N LYS A 199 -9.03 7.21 -20.54
CA LYS A 199 -10.17 7.98 -21.03
C LYS A 199 -9.80 9.43 -21.34
N GLN A 200 -9.00 10.07 -20.49
CA GLN A 200 -8.56 11.45 -20.71
C GLN A 200 -7.70 11.59 -21.97
N ILE A 201 -6.77 10.66 -22.20
CA ILE A 201 -5.97 10.63 -23.43
C ILE A 201 -6.86 10.43 -24.67
N GLU A 202 -7.74 9.43 -24.64
CA GLU A 202 -8.62 9.09 -25.78
C GLU A 202 -9.58 10.23 -26.12
N ASP A 203 -10.13 10.93 -25.13
CA ASP A 203 -11.12 11.99 -25.32
C ASP A 203 -10.49 13.31 -25.79
N LYS A 204 -9.28 13.64 -25.32
CA LYS A 204 -8.72 14.99 -25.52
C LYS A 204 -7.47 15.06 -26.39
N TYR A 205 -6.72 13.96 -26.52
CA TYR A 205 -5.41 13.96 -27.15
C TYR A 205 -5.31 12.94 -28.30
N PRO A 206 -6.02 13.17 -29.43
CA PRO A 206 -6.14 12.18 -30.52
C PRO A 206 -4.82 11.84 -31.22
N ASN A 207 -3.75 12.62 -31.01
CA ASN A 207 -2.42 12.35 -31.55
C ASN A 207 -1.52 11.59 -30.57
N ILE A 208 -2.04 11.20 -29.39
CA ILE A 208 -1.33 10.38 -28.43
C ILE A 208 -1.89 8.96 -28.47
N GLU A 209 -1.01 7.98 -28.65
CA GLU A 209 -1.35 6.57 -28.66
C GLU A 209 -0.84 5.88 -27.38
N ILE A 210 -1.73 5.24 -26.62
CA ILE A 210 -1.34 4.32 -25.54
C ILE A 210 -1.03 2.96 -26.17
N VAL A 211 0.26 2.66 -26.33
CA VAL A 211 0.71 1.46 -27.05
C VAL A 211 0.80 0.22 -26.17
N ASP A 212 0.89 0.36 -24.85
CA ASP A 212 0.99 -0.78 -23.93
C ASP A 212 0.49 -0.42 -22.54
N ILE A 213 -0.19 -1.38 -21.88
CA ILE A 213 -0.64 -1.29 -20.47
C ILE A 213 -0.29 -2.62 -19.80
N GLN A 214 0.59 -2.60 -18.81
CA GLN A 214 1.04 -3.78 -18.09
C GLN A 214 0.81 -3.63 -16.58
N TYR A 215 0.77 -4.78 -15.86
CA TYR A 215 0.39 -4.83 -14.46
C TYR A 215 1.53 -5.40 -13.60
N GLY A 216 2.11 -4.50 -12.79
CA GLY A 216 3.29 -4.77 -11.96
C GLY A 216 3.00 -5.39 -10.60
N GLY A 217 1.74 -5.40 -10.13
CA GLY A 217 1.41 -5.86 -8.78
C GLY A 217 1.89 -4.92 -7.67
N GLY A 218 2.18 -3.65 -8.00
CA GLY A 218 2.84 -2.70 -7.07
C GLY A 218 4.30 -3.07 -6.75
N ASP A 219 4.86 -4.10 -7.37
CA ASP A 219 6.25 -4.53 -7.16
C ASP A 219 7.23 -3.72 -8.00
N HIS A 220 8.29 -3.19 -7.35
CA HIS A 220 9.29 -2.34 -7.99
C HIS A 220 10.07 -3.08 -9.08
N LEU A 221 10.52 -4.30 -8.80
CA LEU A 221 11.36 -5.08 -9.75
C LEU A 221 10.55 -5.50 -10.97
N LYS A 222 9.36 -6.05 -10.73
CA LYS A 222 8.47 -6.43 -11.83
C LYS A 222 8.09 -5.22 -12.68
N SER A 223 7.78 -4.09 -12.07
CA SER A 223 7.47 -2.83 -12.78
C SER A 223 8.68 -2.31 -13.56
N THR A 224 9.91 -2.49 -13.04
CA THR A 224 11.15 -2.16 -13.74
C THR A 224 11.31 -3.02 -15.00
N ASP A 225 11.11 -4.33 -14.90
CA ASP A 225 11.25 -5.24 -16.04
C ASP A 225 10.18 -4.98 -17.10
N LEU A 226 8.94 -4.70 -16.69
CA LEU A 226 7.86 -4.33 -17.61
C LEU A 226 8.17 -3.02 -18.35
N ALA A 227 8.61 -1.99 -17.66
CA ALA A 227 8.95 -0.70 -18.27
C ALA A 227 10.15 -0.84 -19.25
N LYS A 228 11.17 -1.66 -18.93
CA LYS A 228 12.25 -1.98 -19.86
C LYS A 228 11.74 -2.68 -21.12
N ALA A 229 10.86 -3.66 -20.97
CA ALA A 229 10.26 -4.38 -22.09
C ALA A 229 9.45 -3.43 -23.01
N MET A 230 8.66 -2.51 -22.41
CA MET A 230 7.93 -1.48 -23.16
C MET A 230 8.88 -0.59 -23.99
N MET A 231 9.96 -0.08 -23.38
CA MET A 231 10.94 0.77 -24.06
C MET A 231 11.71 0.02 -25.17
N GLN A 232 11.88 -1.29 -25.04
CA GLN A 232 12.49 -2.13 -26.09
C GLN A 232 11.52 -2.42 -27.22
N ALA A 233 10.27 -2.71 -26.91
CA ALA A 233 9.22 -2.98 -27.90
C ALA A 233 8.82 -1.74 -28.70
N HIS A 234 8.90 -0.55 -28.08
CA HIS A 234 8.51 0.72 -28.66
C HIS A 234 9.66 1.74 -28.59
N PRO A 235 10.63 1.68 -29.52
CA PRO A 235 11.81 2.58 -29.50
C PRO A 235 11.47 4.07 -29.64
N ASP A 236 10.27 4.40 -30.14
CA ASP A 236 9.71 5.74 -30.31
C ASP A 236 8.77 6.18 -29.17
N LEU A 237 8.78 5.43 -28.04
CA LEU A 237 8.02 5.76 -26.85
C LEU A 237 8.47 7.13 -26.29
N LYS A 238 7.53 8.01 -26.00
CA LYS A 238 7.80 9.36 -25.43
C LYS A 238 7.59 9.44 -23.93
N GLY A 239 6.69 8.62 -23.35
CA GLY A 239 6.40 8.68 -21.93
C GLY A 239 5.85 7.39 -21.35
N ILE A 240 6.01 7.21 -20.02
CA ILE A 240 5.43 6.12 -19.25
C ILE A 240 4.76 6.68 -18.00
N PHE A 241 3.51 6.26 -17.76
CA PHE A 241 2.78 6.54 -16.52
C PHE A 241 2.88 5.36 -15.56
N GLY A 242 3.38 5.61 -14.34
CA GLY A 242 3.36 4.66 -13.23
C GLY A 242 2.22 4.96 -12.27
N ALA A 243 1.22 4.07 -12.19
CA ALA A 243 -0.08 4.37 -11.58
C ALA A 243 -0.15 4.20 -10.04
N ASN A 244 0.95 3.86 -9.37
CA ASN A 244 1.13 3.90 -7.92
C ASN A 244 2.61 4.03 -7.57
N GLU A 245 2.96 4.17 -6.28
CA GLU A 245 4.35 4.29 -5.81
C GLU A 245 5.25 3.20 -6.39
N GLY A 246 4.86 1.92 -6.29
CA GLY A 246 5.66 0.81 -6.77
C GLY A 246 5.86 0.79 -8.28
N SER A 247 4.81 1.11 -9.04
CA SER A 247 4.89 1.23 -10.49
C SER A 247 5.77 2.41 -10.92
N ALA A 248 5.61 3.57 -10.28
CA ALA A 248 6.38 4.77 -10.59
C ALA A 248 7.87 4.58 -10.31
N VAL A 249 8.23 3.99 -9.14
CA VAL A 249 9.62 3.66 -8.79
C VAL A 249 10.20 2.65 -9.79
N GLY A 250 9.43 1.65 -10.21
CA GLY A 250 9.85 0.71 -11.23
C GLY A 250 10.16 1.38 -12.57
N VAL A 251 9.32 2.32 -13.02
CA VAL A 251 9.56 3.11 -14.25
C VAL A 251 10.81 3.97 -14.11
N ILE A 252 11.00 4.66 -12.97
CA ILE A 252 12.20 5.45 -12.68
C ILE A 252 13.46 4.59 -12.80
N ASN A 253 13.47 3.41 -12.16
CA ASN A 253 14.58 2.48 -12.23
C ASN A 253 14.88 2.03 -13.66
N ALA A 254 13.85 1.66 -14.43
CA ALA A 254 13.98 1.21 -15.81
C ALA A 254 14.60 2.30 -16.72
N VAL A 255 14.11 3.54 -16.61
CA VAL A 255 14.62 4.68 -17.37
C VAL A 255 16.09 4.95 -17.02
N THR A 256 16.45 4.91 -15.73
CA THR A 256 17.82 5.10 -15.25
C THR A 256 18.76 3.97 -15.74
N GLU A 257 18.37 2.71 -15.59
CA GLU A 257 19.18 1.57 -16.00
C GLU A 257 19.39 1.51 -17.52
N MET A 258 18.39 1.92 -18.31
CA MET A 258 18.49 2.00 -19.77
C MET A 258 19.10 3.31 -20.27
N LYS A 259 19.46 4.24 -19.38
CA LYS A 259 20.03 5.57 -19.71
C LYS A 259 19.14 6.35 -20.67
N LYS A 260 17.82 6.40 -20.32
CA LYS A 260 16.79 7.07 -21.10
C LYS A 260 16.25 8.33 -20.42
N GLU A 261 16.95 8.83 -19.38
CA GLU A 261 16.60 10.06 -18.71
C GLU A 261 16.55 11.23 -19.71
N GLY A 262 15.51 12.02 -19.64
CA GLY A 262 15.24 13.12 -20.57
C GLY A 262 14.78 12.70 -21.97
N GLN A 263 14.80 11.39 -22.31
CA GLN A 263 14.25 10.85 -23.56
C GLN A 263 12.83 10.30 -23.34
N ILE A 264 12.60 9.66 -22.20
CA ILE A 264 11.31 9.14 -21.76
C ILE A 264 10.79 10.04 -20.64
N ILE A 265 9.62 10.62 -20.83
CA ILE A 265 8.93 11.38 -19.79
C ILE A 265 8.30 10.41 -18.81
N VAL A 266 8.66 10.52 -17.54
CA VAL A 266 8.06 9.73 -16.46
C VAL A 266 7.07 10.58 -15.68
N VAL A 267 5.82 10.15 -15.66
CA VAL A 267 4.76 10.69 -14.81
C VAL A 267 4.33 9.61 -13.84
N GLY A 268 4.17 9.95 -12.58
CA GLY A 268 3.83 8.97 -11.54
C GLY A 268 2.57 9.28 -10.78
N PHE A 269 2.33 8.43 -9.79
CA PHE A 269 1.29 8.56 -8.79
C PHE A 269 1.92 8.25 -7.44
N ASP A 270 1.50 8.93 -6.37
CA ASP A 270 2.09 8.91 -5.03
C ASP A 270 3.36 9.77 -4.88
N SER A 271 3.96 9.81 -3.69
CA SER A 271 5.06 10.75 -3.40
C SER A 271 6.10 10.20 -2.41
N GLY A 272 6.40 8.90 -2.47
CA GLY A 272 7.47 8.32 -1.67
C GLY A 272 8.85 8.91 -2.00
N LYS A 273 9.81 8.76 -1.06
CA LYS A 273 11.15 9.37 -1.14
C LYS A 273 11.84 9.18 -2.50
N ALA A 274 11.76 7.99 -3.09
CA ALA A 274 12.39 7.71 -4.38
C ALA A 274 11.82 8.58 -5.52
N GLN A 275 10.51 8.88 -5.48
CA GLN A 275 9.85 9.75 -6.45
C GLN A 275 10.23 11.21 -6.23
N ILE A 276 10.25 11.67 -4.97
CA ILE A 276 10.72 13.01 -4.60
C ILE A 276 12.14 13.25 -5.09
N ASP A 277 13.04 12.31 -4.84
CA ASP A 277 14.44 12.39 -5.28
C ASP A 277 14.55 12.40 -6.82
N ALA A 278 13.74 11.58 -7.51
CA ALA A 278 13.71 11.52 -8.98
C ALA A 278 13.17 12.80 -9.62
N ILE A 279 12.20 13.48 -9.00
CA ILE A 279 11.72 14.79 -9.46
C ILE A 279 12.82 15.86 -9.25
N LYS A 280 13.46 15.88 -8.07
CA LYS A 280 14.52 16.85 -7.76
C LYS A 280 15.72 16.71 -8.69
N ASN A 281 16.10 15.48 -9.07
CA ASN A 281 17.22 15.23 -9.99
C ASN A 281 16.84 15.27 -11.49
N GLY A 282 15.54 15.31 -11.82
CA GLY A 282 15.01 15.43 -13.18
C GLY A 282 14.81 14.11 -13.92
N THR A 283 14.94 12.95 -13.27
CA THR A 283 14.63 11.63 -13.86
C THR A 283 13.11 11.45 -14.03
N MET A 284 12.32 12.02 -13.14
CA MET A 284 10.86 12.03 -13.18
C MET A 284 10.36 13.46 -13.38
N ALA A 285 9.40 13.65 -14.28
CA ALA A 285 8.88 14.98 -14.60
C ALA A 285 7.91 15.52 -13.54
N GLY A 286 7.11 14.66 -12.95
CA GLY A 286 6.17 14.97 -11.88
C GLY A 286 5.24 13.80 -11.58
N ALA A 287 4.39 13.98 -10.58
CA ALA A 287 3.41 12.97 -10.19
C ALA A 287 2.17 13.59 -9.54
N ILE A 288 1.15 12.76 -9.37
CA ILE A 288 0.02 13.05 -8.50
C ILE A 288 0.34 12.54 -7.10
N THR A 289 0.31 13.40 -6.09
CA THR A 289 0.29 12.96 -4.69
C THR A 289 -1.14 12.95 -4.16
N GLN A 290 -1.41 12.02 -3.28
CA GLN A 290 -2.65 11.93 -2.50
C GLN A 290 -2.48 12.66 -1.15
N ASN A 291 -3.48 12.57 -0.29
CA ASN A 291 -3.39 12.97 1.11
C ASN A 291 -3.49 11.72 2.01
N PRO A 292 -2.44 10.88 2.13
CA PRO A 292 -2.52 9.62 2.85
C PRO A 292 -2.77 9.80 4.35
N VAL A 293 -2.21 10.83 4.97
CA VAL A 293 -2.50 11.17 6.38
C VAL A 293 -3.99 11.47 6.54
N GLY A 294 -4.56 12.28 5.64
CA GLY A 294 -6.00 12.57 5.61
C GLY A 294 -6.86 11.32 5.41
N ILE A 295 -6.44 10.40 4.52
CA ILE A 295 -7.14 9.12 4.30
C ILE A 295 -7.23 8.33 5.62
N GLY A 296 -6.11 8.16 6.31
CA GLY A 296 -6.07 7.43 7.58
C GLY A 296 -6.89 8.11 8.67
N TYR A 297 -6.76 9.42 8.81
CA TYR A 297 -7.46 10.22 9.79
C TYR A 297 -8.99 10.15 9.60
N GLU A 298 -9.48 10.44 8.40
CA GLU A 298 -10.91 10.43 8.09
C GLU A 298 -11.51 9.01 8.18
N THR A 299 -10.74 7.97 7.93
CA THR A 299 -11.18 6.57 8.12
C THR A 299 -11.58 6.31 9.59
N VAL A 300 -10.71 6.65 10.53
CA VAL A 300 -10.97 6.43 11.96
C VAL A 300 -12.09 7.36 12.45
N LYS A 301 -12.10 8.62 12.04
CA LYS A 301 -13.14 9.58 12.37
C LYS A 301 -14.52 9.14 11.88
N ALA A 302 -14.62 8.65 10.64
CA ALA A 302 -15.85 8.10 10.08
C ALA A 302 -16.30 6.83 10.82
N ALA A 303 -15.36 5.97 11.22
CA ALA A 303 -15.67 4.79 12.02
C ALA A 303 -16.28 5.16 13.37
N VAL A 304 -15.72 6.15 14.05
CA VAL A 304 -16.27 6.63 15.33
C VAL A 304 -17.65 7.26 15.15
N ALA A 305 -17.87 8.05 14.09
CA ALA A 305 -19.18 8.62 13.77
C ALA A 305 -20.23 7.50 13.50
N ALA A 306 -19.85 6.49 12.72
CA ALA A 306 -20.73 5.34 12.44
C ALA A 306 -21.08 4.55 13.71
N ILE A 307 -20.12 4.31 14.62
CA ILE A 307 -20.36 3.65 15.93
C ILE A 307 -21.37 4.46 16.77
N LYS A 308 -21.31 5.78 16.72
CA LYS A 308 -22.24 6.68 17.43
C LYS A 308 -23.60 6.81 16.75
N GLY A 309 -23.79 6.22 15.56
CA GLY A 309 -25.02 6.37 14.76
C GLY A 309 -25.15 7.76 14.12
N GLU A 310 -24.07 8.51 14.01
CA GLU A 310 -24.04 9.80 13.33
C GLU A 310 -24.07 9.61 11.80
N LYS A 311 -24.60 10.60 11.09
CA LYS A 311 -24.59 10.56 9.62
C LYS A 311 -23.16 10.70 9.08
N VAL A 312 -22.77 9.80 8.20
CA VAL A 312 -21.52 9.85 7.44
C VAL A 312 -21.85 10.01 5.96
N GLU A 313 -21.15 10.90 5.27
CA GLU A 313 -21.34 11.04 3.82
C GLU A 313 -20.81 9.77 3.11
N PRO A 314 -21.47 9.30 2.02
CA PRO A 314 -21.11 8.06 1.33
C PRO A 314 -19.68 8.04 0.77
N GLN A 315 -19.15 9.22 0.45
CA GLN A 315 -17.79 9.42 -0.06
C GLN A 315 -17.15 10.59 0.68
N ILE A 316 -15.94 10.38 1.19
CA ILE A 316 -15.09 11.42 1.77
C ILE A 316 -13.90 11.59 0.83
N ASP A 317 -13.92 12.66 0.03
CA ASP A 317 -12.80 13.00 -0.86
C ASP A 317 -11.68 13.61 -0.01
N THR A 318 -10.50 13.01 -0.08
CA THR A 318 -9.32 13.44 0.66
C THR A 318 -8.37 14.33 -0.16
N GLY A 319 -8.73 14.57 -1.43
CA GLY A 319 -7.98 15.42 -2.35
C GLY A 319 -6.77 14.76 -3.00
N PHE A 320 -6.23 15.47 -3.99
CA PHE A 320 -4.99 15.09 -4.69
C PHE A 320 -4.35 16.34 -5.30
N TYR A 321 -3.02 16.29 -5.56
CA TYR A 321 -2.25 17.41 -6.05
C TYR A 321 -1.23 16.94 -7.09
N TRP A 322 -1.08 17.73 -8.17
CA TRP A 322 0.09 17.59 -9.03
C TRP A 322 1.31 18.22 -8.36
N TYR A 323 2.42 17.49 -8.35
CA TYR A 323 3.69 18.04 -7.91
C TYR A 323 4.81 17.73 -8.89
N ASP A 324 5.69 18.71 -9.06
CA ASP A 324 6.87 18.65 -9.92
C ASP A 324 8.01 19.50 -9.32
N LYS A 325 9.09 19.65 -10.05
CA LYS A 325 10.26 20.40 -9.59
C LYS A 325 9.95 21.87 -9.24
N ASN A 326 8.88 22.45 -9.81
CA ASN A 326 8.57 23.87 -9.62
C ASN A 326 7.79 24.14 -8.33
N ASN A 327 7.04 23.16 -7.83
CA ASN A 327 6.15 23.33 -6.67
C ASN A 327 6.41 22.37 -5.51
N ILE A 328 7.31 21.39 -5.65
CA ILE A 328 7.60 20.36 -4.62
C ILE A 328 8.00 20.98 -3.27
N ASP A 329 8.56 22.18 -3.27
CA ASP A 329 8.99 22.90 -2.07
C ASP A 329 7.93 23.87 -1.52
N SER A 330 6.76 23.99 -2.14
CA SER A 330 5.65 24.81 -1.61
C SER A 330 5.06 24.22 -0.34
N ASP A 331 4.49 25.06 0.53
CA ASP A 331 3.88 24.63 1.79
C ASP A 331 2.70 23.69 1.54
N GLU A 332 1.92 23.92 0.47
CA GLU A 332 0.79 23.08 0.08
C GLU A 332 1.25 21.64 -0.24
N ILE A 333 2.29 21.50 -1.06
CA ILE A 333 2.79 20.18 -1.46
C ILE A 333 3.51 19.51 -0.29
N LYS A 334 4.32 20.25 0.49
CA LYS A 334 4.97 19.70 1.70
C LYS A 334 4.00 19.15 2.74
N ALA A 335 2.78 19.65 2.76
CA ALA A 335 1.75 19.16 3.69
C ALA A 335 1.18 17.77 3.32
N VAL A 336 1.39 17.30 2.09
CA VAL A 336 0.79 16.06 1.57
C VAL A 336 1.77 15.05 1.00
N ILE A 337 3.03 15.45 0.70
CA ILE A 337 4.08 14.49 0.34
C ILE A 337 4.64 13.83 1.61
N TYR A 338 5.23 12.64 1.44
CA TYR A 338 5.73 11.82 2.55
C TYR A 338 7.08 11.18 2.20
N GLU A 339 7.96 10.99 3.21
CA GLU A 339 9.30 10.43 3.07
C GLU A 339 9.52 9.22 4.00
#